data_7c031784741517087b8b4fbea450f6f4
#
_entry.id   7c031784741517087b8b4fbea450f6f4
#
_cell.length_a   1.000
_cell.length_b   1.000
_cell.length_c   1.000
_cell.angle_alpha   90.00
_cell.angle_beta   90.00
_cell.angle_gamma   90.00
#
_symmetry.space_group_name_H-M   'P 1'
#
loop_
_entity.id
_entity.type
_entity.pdbx_description
1 polymer ?
#
loop_
_entity_poly.entity_id
_entity_poly.type
_entity_poly.pdbx_seq_one_letter_code
_entity_poly.pdbx_strand_id
1 'polypeptide(L)'
;MKRILVALFALLVSVTAFAARDVKDGNAYVKPSGEDKFLFDGNPLGKNMLLSSLQELKDAGKVSGVVLRNADKASSEQRRLLKVIADYLQISAFVEDGKELKPLGE
;
A
#
# COMPACT_ATOMS: atom_id res chain seq x y z
N MET A 1 38.86 -0.75 0.31
CA MET A 1 37.92 -1.74 -0.18
C MET A 1 36.75 -1.98 0.74
N LYS A 2 37.01 -2.26 1.99
CA LYS A 2 35.92 -2.49 2.93
C LYS A 2 35.04 -1.27 3.10
N ARG A 3 35.63 -0.09 3.01
CA ARG A 3 34.86 1.15 3.18
C ARG A 3 33.84 1.34 2.06
N ILE A 4 34.19 0.94 0.86
CA ILE A 4 33.30 1.06 -0.28
C ILE A 4 32.08 0.17 -0.08
N LEU A 5 32.31 -1.05 0.43
CA LEU A 5 31.20 -1.96 0.69
C LEU A 5 30.25 -1.42 1.74
N VAL A 6 30.79 -0.79 2.77
CA VAL A 6 29.95 -0.20 3.80
C VAL A 6 29.09 0.91 3.24
N ALA A 7 29.65 1.75 2.38
CA ALA A 7 28.90 2.84 1.78
C ALA A 7 27.74 2.32 0.92
N LEU A 8 27.99 1.28 0.15
CA LEU A 8 26.94 0.70 -0.67
C LEU A 8 25.82 0.13 0.19
N PHE A 9 26.18 -0.52 1.26
CA PHE A 9 25.20 -1.11 2.15
C PHE A 9 24.32 -0.04 2.77
N ALA A 10 24.89 1.07 3.18
CA ALA A 10 24.13 2.17 3.76
C ALA A 10 23.13 2.73 2.76
N LEU A 11 23.55 2.83 1.52
CA LEU A 11 22.67 3.36 0.49
C LEU A 11 21.45 2.46 0.29
N LEU A 12 21.65 1.16 0.28
CA LEU A 12 20.56 0.21 0.13
C LEU A 12 19.57 0.31 1.29
N VAL A 13 20.08 0.46 2.48
CA VAL A 13 19.24 0.57 3.67
C VAL A 13 18.36 1.81 3.56
N SER A 14 18.91 2.91 3.09
CA SER A 14 18.14 4.14 2.96
C SER A 14 16.98 3.99 1.97
N VAL A 15 17.23 3.34 0.85
CA VAL A 15 16.17 3.12 -0.14
C VAL A 15 15.09 2.22 0.42
N THR A 16 15.48 1.18 1.14
CA THR A 16 14.51 0.26 1.73
C THR A 16 13.63 0.96 2.76
N ALA A 17 14.23 1.78 3.61
CA ALA A 17 13.47 2.49 4.63
C ALA A 17 12.45 3.43 4.01
N PHE A 18 12.81 4.10 2.93
CA PHE A 18 11.91 5.01 2.25
C PHE A 18 10.71 4.27 1.67
N ALA A 19 10.92 3.08 1.14
CA ALA A 19 9.87 2.34 0.47
C ALA A 19 8.84 1.72 1.41
N ALA A 20 9.11 1.69 2.71
CA ALA A 20 8.26 0.99 3.67
C ALA A 20 7.40 1.93 4.51
N ARG A 21 7.20 3.17 4.08
CA ARG A 21 6.58 4.18 4.91
C ARG A 21 5.17 3.85 5.36
N ASP A 22 4.30 3.44 4.45
CA ASP A 22 2.90 3.11 4.77
C ASP A 22 2.64 1.62 4.73
N VAL A 23 3.66 0.82 5.00
CA VAL A 23 3.52 -0.63 5.06
C VAL A 23 3.79 -1.06 6.49
N LYS A 24 2.86 -1.84 7.04
CA LYS A 24 2.97 -2.29 8.42
C LYS A 24 2.32 -3.66 8.54
N ASP A 25 3.04 -4.59 9.14
CA ASP A 25 2.54 -5.95 9.40
C ASP A 25 2.04 -6.65 8.14
N GLY A 26 2.73 -6.41 7.02
CA GLY A 26 2.36 -7.07 5.77
C GLY A 26 1.21 -6.40 5.04
N ASN A 27 0.74 -5.25 5.50
CA ASN A 27 -0.36 -4.54 4.88
C ASN A 27 0.08 -3.16 4.41
N ALA A 28 -0.38 -2.78 3.22
CA ALA A 28 -0.21 -1.42 2.73
C ALA A 28 -1.43 -0.61 3.13
N TYR A 29 -1.22 0.55 3.71
CA TYR A 29 -2.32 1.40 4.20
C TYR A 29 -2.53 2.56 3.24
N VAL A 30 -3.75 2.70 2.74
CA VAL A 30 -4.12 3.77 1.81
C VAL A 30 -5.32 4.52 2.34
N LYS A 31 -5.44 5.78 1.94
CA LYS A 31 -6.59 6.62 2.30
C LYS A 31 -7.27 7.10 1.03
N PRO A 32 -8.58 7.35 1.07
CA PRO A 32 -9.23 7.96 -0.10
C PRO A 32 -8.68 9.36 -0.34
N SER A 33 -8.48 9.69 -1.60
CA SER A 33 -7.97 10.99 -2.00
C SER A 33 -8.75 11.44 -3.23
N GLY A 34 -9.49 12.54 -3.12
CA GLY A 34 -10.32 12.98 -4.21
C GLY A 34 -11.45 12.00 -4.46
N GLU A 35 -11.82 11.81 -5.73
CA GLU A 35 -12.94 10.98 -6.08
C GLU A 35 -12.57 9.55 -6.40
N ASP A 36 -11.38 9.36 -6.98
CA ASP A 36 -11.00 8.03 -7.46
C ASP A 36 -9.53 7.73 -7.24
N LYS A 37 -8.89 8.45 -6.33
CA LYS A 37 -7.47 8.25 -6.03
C LYS A 37 -7.29 7.79 -4.62
N PHE A 38 -6.07 7.34 -4.33
CA PHE A 38 -5.71 6.86 -3.01
C PHE A 38 -4.39 7.47 -2.60
N LEU A 39 -4.34 7.92 -1.36
CA LEU A 39 -3.10 8.46 -0.81
C LEU A 39 -2.28 7.31 -0.26
N PHE A 40 -1.06 7.14 -0.79
CA PHE A 40 -0.15 6.10 -0.35
C PHE A 40 1.25 6.68 -0.31
N ASP A 41 1.92 6.52 0.83
CA ASP A 41 3.27 7.08 1.05
C ASP A 41 3.32 8.57 0.75
N GLY A 42 2.23 9.27 1.09
CA GLY A 42 2.17 10.71 0.91
C GLY A 42 1.85 11.18 -0.49
N ASN A 43 1.56 10.27 -1.41
CA ASN A 43 1.28 10.61 -2.81
C ASN A 43 -0.10 10.15 -3.21
N PRO A 44 -0.88 11.02 -3.90
CA PRO A 44 -2.16 10.58 -4.44
C PRO A 44 -1.94 9.75 -5.69
N LEU A 45 -2.39 8.52 -5.68
CA LEU A 45 -2.21 7.58 -6.77
C LEU A 45 -3.54 7.17 -7.34
N GLY A 46 -3.65 7.18 -8.67
CA GLY A 46 -4.79 6.59 -9.34
C GLY A 46 -4.71 5.07 -9.32
N LYS A 47 -5.72 4.44 -9.90
CA LYS A 47 -5.82 2.98 -9.87
C LYS A 47 -4.57 2.29 -10.40
N ASN A 48 -4.09 2.72 -11.56
CA ASN A 48 -2.96 2.03 -12.20
C ASN A 48 -1.66 2.22 -11.45
N MET A 49 -1.43 3.41 -10.93
CA MET A 49 -0.22 3.66 -10.15
C MET A 49 -0.25 2.90 -8.83
N LEU A 50 -1.39 2.85 -8.20
CA LEU A 50 -1.52 2.09 -6.97
C LEU A 50 -1.31 0.60 -7.23
N LEU A 51 -1.89 0.09 -8.32
CA LEU A 51 -1.70 -1.31 -8.69
C LEU A 51 -0.22 -1.63 -8.86
N SER A 52 0.50 -0.79 -9.60
CA SER A 52 1.92 -1.01 -9.81
C SER A 52 2.71 -0.98 -8.51
N SER A 53 2.42 -0.02 -7.65
CA SER A 53 3.13 0.10 -6.39
C SER A 53 2.89 -1.10 -5.49
N LEU A 54 1.65 -1.55 -5.40
CA LEU A 54 1.32 -2.71 -4.57
C LEU A 54 1.91 -3.98 -5.15
N GLN A 55 1.96 -4.09 -6.48
CA GLN A 55 2.54 -5.27 -7.10
C GLN A 55 4.03 -5.37 -6.80
N GLU A 56 4.74 -4.25 -6.85
CA GLU A 56 6.15 -4.26 -6.51
C GLU A 56 6.37 -4.72 -5.07
N LEU A 57 5.54 -4.21 -4.16
CA LEU A 57 5.68 -4.58 -2.76
C LEU A 57 5.32 -6.05 -2.54
N LYS A 58 4.31 -6.53 -3.24
CA LYS A 58 3.93 -7.93 -3.14
C LYS A 58 5.06 -8.83 -3.66
N ASP A 59 5.62 -8.49 -4.81
CA ASP A 59 6.69 -9.27 -5.40
C ASP A 59 7.93 -9.28 -4.53
N ALA A 60 8.15 -8.22 -3.78
CA ALA A 60 9.26 -8.14 -2.85
C ALA A 60 8.96 -8.85 -1.52
N GLY A 61 7.78 -9.42 -1.37
CA GLY A 61 7.40 -10.11 -0.16
C GLY A 61 7.05 -9.20 1.00
N LYS A 62 6.75 -7.95 0.74
CA LYS A 62 6.52 -6.96 1.81
C LYS A 62 5.05 -6.78 2.14
N VAL A 63 4.14 -7.06 1.23
CA VAL A 63 2.71 -6.94 1.51
C VAL A 63 1.96 -8.18 1.05
N SER A 64 0.95 -8.52 1.81
CA SER A 64 0.00 -9.56 1.46
C SER A 64 -1.43 -9.04 1.60
N GLY A 65 -1.61 -7.77 1.92
CA GLY A 65 -2.90 -7.16 2.04
C GLY A 65 -2.84 -5.67 1.88
N VAL A 66 -3.99 -5.05 1.68
CA VAL A 66 -4.13 -3.61 1.59
C VAL A 66 -5.27 -3.18 2.50
N VAL A 67 -5.09 -2.07 3.21
CA VAL A 67 -6.05 -1.57 4.18
C VAL A 67 -6.51 -0.18 3.77
N LEU A 68 -7.82 0.01 3.72
CA LEU A 68 -8.41 1.30 3.43
C LEU A 68 -8.70 2.02 4.75
N ARG A 69 -8.00 3.13 4.98
CA ARG A 69 -8.25 3.98 6.14
C ARG A 69 -9.29 5.02 5.77
N ASN A 70 -9.97 5.54 6.77
CA ASN A 70 -11.01 6.56 6.55
C ASN A 70 -12.04 6.09 5.54
N ALA A 71 -12.47 4.84 5.69
CA ALA A 71 -13.37 4.22 4.74
C ALA A 71 -14.69 4.94 4.63
N ASP A 72 -15.09 5.65 5.68
CA ASP A 72 -16.33 6.42 5.67
C ASP A 72 -16.26 7.59 4.68
N LYS A 73 -15.06 7.99 4.29
CA LYS A 73 -14.88 9.07 3.33
C LYS A 73 -14.62 8.56 1.92
N ALA A 74 -14.55 7.26 1.75
CA ALA A 74 -14.31 6.68 0.44
C ALA A 74 -15.62 6.55 -0.32
N SER A 75 -15.57 6.80 -1.63
CA SER A 75 -16.73 6.60 -2.48
C SER A 75 -16.93 5.12 -2.76
N SER A 76 -18.10 4.77 -3.26
CA SER A 76 -18.37 3.40 -3.69
C SER A 76 -17.37 2.97 -4.76
N GLU A 77 -17.03 3.90 -5.66
CA GLU A 77 -16.08 3.61 -6.71
C GLU A 77 -14.69 3.33 -6.15
N GLN A 78 -14.26 4.09 -5.16
CA GLN A 78 -12.95 3.85 -4.55
C GLN A 78 -12.91 2.50 -3.87
N ARG A 79 -13.97 2.13 -3.17
CA ARG A 79 -14.04 0.80 -2.54
C ARG A 79 -13.98 -0.30 -3.59
N ARG A 80 -14.73 -0.12 -4.68
CA ARG A 80 -14.74 -1.09 -5.75
C ARG A 80 -13.36 -1.22 -6.41
N LEU A 81 -12.73 -0.09 -6.70
CA LEU A 81 -11.42 -0.09 -7.33
C LEU A 81 -10.38 -0.81 -6.46
N LEU A 82 -10.40 -0.53 -5.16
CA LEU A 82 -9.44 -1.18 -4.27
C LEU A 82 -9.67 -2.67 -4.20
N LYS A 83 -10.94 -3.09 -4.19
CA LYS A 83 -11.26 -4.51 -4.19
C LYS A 83 -10.78 -5.19 -5.48
N VAL A 84 -10.97 -4.52 -6.60
CA VAL A 84 -10.51 -5.05 -7.89
C VAL A 84 -9.00 -5.19 -7.91
N ILE A 85 -8.29 -4.19 -7.41
CA ILE A 85 -6.83 -4.25 -7.33
C ILE A 85 -6.39 -5.43 -6.47
N ALA A 86 -7.01 -5.57 -5.29
CA ALA A 86 -6.63 -6.65 -4.38
C ALA A 86 -6.91 -8.02 -5.01
N ASP A 87 -8.05 -8.16 -5.66
CA ASP A 87 -8.39 -9.42 -6.31
C ASP A 87 -7.40 -9.75 -7.43
N TYR A 88 -7.04 -8.75 -8.21
CA TYR A 88 -6.09 -8.94 -9.30
C TYR A 88 -4.72 -9.39 -8.78
N LEU A 89 -4.27 -8.77 -7.70
CA LEU A 89 -2.98 -9.09 -7.11
C LEU A 89 -3.04 -10.32 -6.21
N GLN A 90 -4.23 -10.82 -5.93
CA GLN A 90 -4.45 -11.94 -5.02
C GLN A 90 -3.92 -11.64 -3.62
N ILE A 91 -4.23 -10.44 -3.14
CA ILE A 91 -3.95 -10.04 -1.78
C ILE A 91 -5.27 -9.75 -1.08
N SER A 92 -5.23 -9.69 0.24
CA SER A 92 -6.42 -9.42 1.03
C SER A 92 -6.71 -7.92 1.04
N ALA A 93 -7.98 -7.57 1.12
CA ALA A 93 -8.40 -6.18 1.22
C ALA A 93 -9.20 -6.00 2.50
N PHE A 94 -8.86 -4.96 3.26
CA PHE A 94 -9.50 -4.67 4.54
C PHE A 94 -9.90 -3.22 4.63
N VAL A 95 -10.86 -2.94 5.52
CA VAL A 95 -11.12 -1.57 5.97
C VAL A 95 -10.71 -1.48 7.43
N GLU A 96 -10.20 -0.32 7.81
CA GLU A 96 -9.83 -0.07 9.20
C GLU A 96 -11.02 0.54 9.92
N ASP A 97 -11.47 -0.13 10.97
CA ASP A 97 -12.61 0.31 11.78
C ASP A 97 -12.12 0.40 13.22
N GLY A 98 -11.73 1.62 13.62
CA GLY A 98 -11.09 1.79 14.91
C GLY A 98 -9.75 1.10 14.91
N LYS A 99 -9.59 0.10 15.76
CA LYS A 99 -8.34 -0.65 15.81
C LYS A 99 -8.44 -2.02 15.15
N GLU A 100 -9.57 -2.29 14.52
CA GLU A 100 -9.81 -3.59 13.90
C GLU A 100 -9.75 -3.49 12.40
N LEU A 101 -9.32 -4.57 11.78
CA LEU A 101 -9.35 -4.70 10.33
C LEU A 101 -10.50 -5.63 9.97
N LYS A 102 -11.38 -5.16 9.11
CA LYS A 102 -12.50 -5.95 8.63
C LYS A 102 -12.37 -6.16 7.13
N PRO A 103 -12.87 -7.27 6.59
CA PRO A 103 -12.78 -7.47 5.15
C PRO A 103 -13.46 -6.34 4.40
N LEU A 104 -12.84 -5.92 3.31
CA LEU A 104 -13.45 -4.96 2.40
C LEU A 104 -14.36 -5.76 1.47
N GLY A 105 -15.60 -5.86 1.86
CA GLY A 105 -16.56 -6.56 1.05
C GLY A 105 -17.51 -5.57 0.43
N GLU A 106 -17.89 -5.78 -0.79
CA GLU A 106 -18.84 -4.90 -1.43
C GLU A 106 -18.81 -3.50 -0.95
#